data_bbba2899c02ddcae017fb19d0dedac6b
#
_entry.id   bbba2899c02ddcae017fb19d0dedac6b
#
_cell.length_a   1.000
_cell.length_b   1.000
_cell.length_c   1.000
_cell.angle_alpha   90.00
_cell.angle_beta   90.00
_cell.angle_gamma   90.00
#
_symmetry.space_group_name_H-M   'P 1'
#
loop_
_entity.id
_entity.type
_entity.pdbx_description
1 polymer ?
#
loop_
_entity_poly.entity_id
_entity_poly.type
_entity_poly.pdbx_seq_one_letter_code
_entity_poly.pdbx_strand_id
1 'polypeptide(L)'
;MTRNSSALAALLLRLLALAAPAAMAAEVALVGVFGDKAAVLVVDGGAPRTVKVGQKLGDVTVIAVENDRATIEADGKRRVLVRGQTYSTSASGADRQSVTMAAGAGGHFMVDGQINGGAIRFLVDTGATAVAIPASEANRLHIDYRKGRPGTTQTAAGPTPAYLVRLDSIRIGGIELPNVEAIVIEQGLNVALLGNTFLNRMEMRRDGATMTLTRRY
;
A
#
# COMPACT_ATOMS: atom_id res chain seq x y z
N MET A 1 -66.68 -30.61 38.81
CA MET A 1 -65.26 -30.68 39.08
C MET A 1 -64.50 -30.65 37.76
N THR A 2 -64.01 -29.49 37.44
CA THR A 2 -63.42 -29.10 36.17
C THR A 2 -61.91 -29.16 36.24
N ARG A 3 -61.30 -29.84 35.31
CA ARG A 3 -59.84 -29.75 35.14
C ARG A 3 -59.51 -29.26 33.73
N ASN A 4 -59.16 -27.99 33.67
CA ASN A 4 -58.54 -27.39 32.51
C ASN A 4 -57.19 -27.98 32.22
N SER A 5 -56.97 -28.49 31.03
CA SER A 5 -55.64 -28.79 30.48
C SER A 5 -55.30 -27.79 29.40
N SER A 6 -54.47 -26.85 29.77
CA SER A 6 -53.92 -25.84 28.88
C SER A 6 -52.87 -26.47 27.98
N ALA A 7 -53.15 -26.48 26.70
CA ALA A 7 -52.19 -26.87 25.67
C ALA A 7 -51.13 -25.77 25.54
N LEU A 8 -49.89 -26.05 25.91
CA LEU A 8 -48.73 -25.22 25.56
C LEU A 8 -48.39 -25.44 24.08
N ALA A 9 -48.80 -24.52 23.26
CA ALA A 9 -48.32 -24.44 21.89
C ALA A 9 -46.86 -23.91 21.89
N ALA A 10 -45.91 -24.83 21.76
CA ALA A 10 -44.50 -24.51 21.56
C ALA A 10 -44.32 -23.90 20.15
N LEU A 11 -44.22 -22.58 20.09
CA LEU A 11 -43.84 -21.84 18.89
C LEU A 11 -42.34 -22.03 18.64
N LEU A 12 -41.96 -23.01 17.84
CA LEU A 12 -40.61 -23.22 17.34
C LEU A 12 -40.34 -22.15 16.27
N LEU A 13 -39.85 -21.02 16.71
CA LEU A 13 -39.31 -19.98 15.82
C LEU A 13 -37.99 -20.51 15.23
N ARG A 14 -38.04 -21.09 14.04
CA ARG A 14 -36.85 -21.43 13.25
C ARG A 14 -36.17 -20.13 12.86
N LEU A 15 -35.12 -19.77 13.58
CA LEU A 15 -34.18 -18.73 13.21
C LEU A 15 -33.40 -19.25 11.99
N LEU A 16 -33.89 -18.94 10.80
CA LEU A 16 -33.16 -19.18 9.55
C LEU A 16 -32.01 -18.17 9.53
N ALA A 17 -30.84 -18.59 10.03
CA ALA A 17 -29.61 -17.81 9.89
C ALA A 17 -29.32 -17.69 8.39
N LEU A 18 -29.65 -16.54 7.81
CA LEU A 18 -29.20 -16.12 6.49
C LEU A 18 -27.67 -15.97 6.59
N ALA A 19 -26.94 -17.01 6.23
CA ALA A 19 -25.51 -16.90 6.01
C ALA A 19 -25.33 -16.00 4.77
N ALA A 20 -25.05 -14.71 5.02
CA ALA A 20 -24.62 -13.83 3.96
C ALA A 20 -23.32 -14.41 3.35
N PRO A 21 -23.22 -14.58 2.03
CA PRO A 21 -21.99 -15.01 1.42
C PRO A 21 -20.91 -14.00 1.80
N ALA A 22 -19.83 -14.48 2.41
CA ALA A 22 -18.65 -13.66 2.61
C ALA A 22 -18.19 -13.17 1.23
N ALA A 23 -18.34 -11.88 0.97
CA ALA A 23 -17.80 -11.26 -0.23
C ALA A 23 -16.28 -11.44 -0.16
N MET A 24 -15.75 -12.37 -0.95
CA MET A 24 -14.32 -12.56 -1.11
C MET A 24 -13.79 -11.30 -1.77
N ALA A 25 -12.85 -10.64 -1.09
CA ALA A 25 -12.17 -9.47 -1.65
C ALA A 25 -11.37 -9.91 -2.87
N ALA A 26 -11.70 -9.41 -4.05
CA ALA A 26 -10.91 -9.67 -5.24
C ALA A 26 -9.63 -8.83 -5.20
N GLU A 27 -8.49 -9.48 -5.29
CA GLU A 27 -7.19 -8.82 -5.43
C GLU A 27 -6.84 -8.69 -6.91
N VAL A 28 -6.62 -7.47 -7.39
CA VAL A 28 -6.35 -7.20 -8.80
C VAL A 28 -5.01 -6.50 -8.95
N ALA A 29 -4.07 -7.10 -9.67
CA ALA A 29 -2.78 -6.52 -9.99
C ALA A 29 -2.65 -6.24 -11.49
N LEU A 30 -2.13 -5.07 -11.86
CA LEU A 30 -1.71 -4.75 -13.22
C LEU A 30 -0.26 -5.16 -13.40
N VAL A 31 0.01 -6.20 -14.17
CA VAL A 31 1.37 -6.70 -14.44
C VAL A 31 1.95 -6.23 -15.78
N GLY A 32 1.10 -5.77 -16.69
CA GLY A 32 1.53 -5.26 -17.99
C GLY A 32 0.42 -4.57 -18.78
N VAL A 33 0.79 -3.91 -19.85
CA VAL A 33 -0.12 -3.27 -20.80
C VAL A 33 0.29 -3.57 -22.24
N PHE A 34 -0.68 -3.63 -23.16
CA PHE A 34 -0.46 -3.73 -24.60
C PHE A 34 -1.01 -2.48 -25.28
N GLY A 35 -0.15 -1.45 -25.38
CA GLY A 35 -0.53 -0.14 -25.90
C GLY A 35 -1.71 0.44 -25.10
N ASP A 36 -2.69 0.96 -25.81
CA ASP A 36 -3.95 1.51 -25.30
C ASP A 36 -5.14 0.52 -25.36
N LYS A 37 -4.88 -0.74 -25.74
CA LYS A 37 -5.92 -1.71 -26.11
C LYS A 37 -6.19 -2.78 -25.08
N ALA A 38 -5.19 -3.17 -24.29
CA ALA A 38 -5.36 -4.26 -23.33
C ALA A 38 -4.42 -4.11 -22.12
N ALA A 39 -4.90 -4.59 -20.98
CA ALA A 39 -4.13 -4.73 -19.74
C ALA A 39 -3.87 -6.22 -19.46
N VAL A 40 -2.73 -6.53 -18.86
CA VAL A 40 -2.46 -7.86 -18.28
C VAL A 40 -2.75 -7.77 -16.80
N LEU A 41 -3.79 -8.45 -16.37
CA LEU A 41 -4.25 -8.47 -14.97
C LEU A 41 -4.00 -9.83 -14.34
N VAL A 42 -3.67 -9.82 -13.06
CA VAL A 42 -3.73 -10.97 -12.16
C VAL A 42 -4.88 -10.70 -11.19
N VAL A 43 -5.82 -11.63 -11.10
CA VAL A 43 -6.94 -11.55 -10.16
C VAL A 43 -6.80 -12.70 -9.17
N ASP A 44 -6.88 -12.40 -7.87
CA ASP A 44 -6.81 -13.36 -6.76
C ASP A 44 -5.56 -14.26 -6.77
N GLY A 45 -4.42 -13.69 -7.16
CA GLY A 45 -3.16 -14.44 -7.27
C GLY A 45 -3.13 -15.50 -8.37
N GLY A 46 -4.12 -15.51 -9.27
CA GLY A 46 -4.22 -16.43 -10.39
C GLY A 46 -3.18 -16.17 -11.50
N ALA A 47 -3.28 -16.90 -12.60
CA ALA A 47 -2.40 -16.69 -13.76
C ALA A 47 -2.67 -15.33 -14.43
N PRO A 48 -1.62 -14.62 -14.94
CA PRO A 48 -1.80 -13.40 -15.69
C PRO A 48 -2.72 -13.60 -16.91
N ARG A 49 -3.69 -12.70 -17.08
CA ARG A 49 -4.63 -12.72 -18.20
C ARG A 49 -4.65 -11.38 -18.93
N THR A 50 -4.61 -11.43 -20.26
CA THR A 50 -4.78 -10.25 -21.10
C THR A 50 -6.27 -9.94 -21.24
N VAL A 51 -6.66 -8.74 -20.82
CA VAL A 51 -8.04 -8.24 -20.83
C VAL A 51 -8.08 -6.98 -21.68
N LYS A 52 -8.88 -6.97 -22.73
CA LYS A 52 -9.04 -5.80 -23.61
C LYS A 52 -9.89 -4.73 -22.92
N VAL A 53 -9.71 -3.48 -23.35
CA VAL A 53 -10.61 -2.38 -22.96
C VAL A 53 -12.05 -2.76 -23.28
N GLY A 54 -12.95 -2.56 -22.32
CA GLY A 54 -14.35 -2.97 -22.36
C GLY A 54 -14.64 -4.43 -21.98
N GLN A 55 -13.61 -5.27 -21.80
CA GLN A 55 -13.79 -6.65 -21.36
C GLN A 55 -13.78 -6.81 -19.84
N LYS A 56 -14.48 -7.85 -19.38
CA LYS A 56 -14.62 -8.22 -17.97
C LYS A 56 -13.80 -9.48 -17.67
N LEU A 57 -13.11 -9.48 -16.51
CA LEU A 57 -12.43 -10.64 -15.94
C LEU A 57 -12.87 -10.79 -14.48
N GLY A 58 -13.66 -11.83 -14.17
CA GLY A 58 -14.33 -11.92 -12.87
C GLY A 58 -15.26 -10.72 -12.67
N ASP A 59 -15.10 -10.00 -11.57
CA ASP A 59 -15.88 -8.79 -11.27
C ASP A 59 -15.19 -7.49 -11.69
N VAL A 60 -14.10 -7.58 -12.44
CA VAL A 60 -13.28 -6.45 -12.87
C VAL A 60 -13.47 -6.18 -14.35
N THR A 61 -13.80 -4.94 -14.73
CA THR A 61 -13.87 -4.48 -16.12
C THR A 61 -12.74 -3.51 -16.40
N VAL A 62 -12.01 -3.69 -17.50
CA VAL A 62 -11.00 -2.72 -17.98
C VAL A 62 -11.70 -1.61 -18.72
N ILE A 63 -11.62 -0.38 -18.21
CA ILE A 63 -12.29 0.80 -18.80
C ILE A 63 -11.38 1.53 -19.79
N ALA A 64 -10.10 1.70 -19.44
CA ALA A 64 -9.11 2.36 -20.28
C ALA A 64 -7.71 1.85 -19.94
N VAL A 65 -6.79 1.97 -20.89
CA VAL A 65 -5.37 1.68 -20.71
C VAL A 65 -4.56 2.83 -21.29
N GLU A 66 -3.62 3.37 -20.53
CA GLU A 66 -2.77 4.49 -20.94
C GLU A 66 -1.35 4.28 -20.41
N ASN A 67 -0.36 4.27 -21.31
CA ASN A 67 1.05 4.09 -20.98
C ASN A 67 1.32 2.87 -20.08
N ASP A 68 1.47 3.09 -18.76
CA ASP A 68 1.75 2.10 -17.73
C ASP A 68 0.58 1.91 -16.74
N ARG A 69 -0.61 2.41 -17.09
CA ARG A 69 -1.80 2.45 -16.22
C ARG A 69 -2.98 1.77 -16.89
N ALA A 70 -3.83 1.19 -16.07
CA ALA A 70 -5.14 0.72 -16.50
C ALA A 70 -6.22 1.28 -15.56
N THR A 71 -7.25 1.87 -16.13
CA THR A 71 -8.46 2.19 -15.38
C THR A 71 -9.36 0.98 -15.40
N ILE A 72 -9.67 0.46 -14.23
CA ILE A 72 -10.60 -0.65 -14.04
C ILE A 72 -11.85 -0.18 -13.31
N GLU A 73 -12.93 -0.92 -13.50
CA GLU A 73 -14.14 -0.83 -12.68
C GLU A 73 -14.34 -2.14 -11.93
N ALA A 74 -14.40 -2.08 -10.61
CA ALA A 74 -14.65 -3.20 -9.72
C ALA A 74 -15.63 -2.73 -8.63
N ASP A 75 -16.64 -3.53 -8.31
CA ASP A 75 -17.70 -3.19 -7.34
C ASP A 75 -18.37 -1.83 -7.61
N GLY A 76 -18.58 -1.49 -8.89
CA GLY A 76 -19.17 -0.21 -9.31
C GLY A 76 -18.28 1.02 -9.09
N LYS A 77 -17.02 0.83 -8.71
CA LYS A 77 -16.06 1.91 -8.48
C LYS A 77 -14.93 1.86 -9.49
N ARG A 78 -14.61 3.02 -10.07
CA ARG A 78 -13.46 3.16 -10.97
C ARG A 78 -12.16 3.35 -10.19
N ARG A 79 -11.12 2.65 -10.63
CA ARG A 79 -9.77 2.71 -10.04
C ARG A 79 -8.72 2.75 -11.14
N VAL A 80 -7.66 3.48 -10.88
CA VAL A 80 -6.47 3.51 -11.75
C VAL A 80 -5.41 2.60 -11.13
N LEU A 81 -5.04 1.56 -11.84
CA LEU A 81 -3.91 0.69 -11.49
C LEU A 81 -2.68 1.16 -12.26
N VAL A 82 -1.58 1.27 -11.57
CA VAL A 82 -0.26 1.45 -12.20
C VAL A 82 0.42 0.09 -12.25
N ARG A 83 1.19 -0.17 -13.30
CA ARG A 83 1.92 -1.42 -13.45
C ARG A 83 2.78 -1.73 -12.20
N GLY A 84 2.63 -2.93 -11.66
CA GLY A 84 3.26 -3.37 -10.40
C GLY A 84 2.47 -3.00 -9.14
N GLN A 85 1.31 -2.35 -9.25
CA GLN A 85 0.42 -2.12 -8.12
C GLN A 85 -0.70 -3.16 -8.09
N THR A 86 -1.01 -3.63 -6.89
CA THR A 86 -2.15 -4.51 -6.61
C THR A 86 -3.26 -3.69 -5.95
N TYR A 87 -4.49 -3.92 -6.36
CA TYR A 87 -5.70 -3.40 -5.73
C TYR A 87 -6.50 -4.54 -5.12
N SER A 88 -6.84 -4.45 -3.85
CA SER A 88 -7.71 -5.40 -3.17
C SER A 88 -9.09 -4.78 -2.91
N THR A 89 -10.15 -5.44 -3.36
CA THR A 89 -11.53 -5.09 -3.00
C THR A 89 -11.85 -5.72 -1.65
N SER A 90 -11.46 -5.10 -0.54
CA SER A 90 -11.89 -5.57 0.78
C SER A 90 -13.28 -5.02 1.09
N ALA A 91 -14.29 -5.88 1.07
CA ALA A 91 -15.54 -5.58 1.71
C ALA A 91 -15.38 -5.67 3.23
N SER A 92 -15.57 -4.56 3.91
CA SER A 92 -15.82 -4.44 5.36
C SER A 92 -14.83 -5.14 6.32
N GLY A 93 -13.71 -4.51 6.49
CA GLY A 93 -12.91 -4.58 7.70
C GLY A 93 -12.08 -3.32 7.72
N ALA A 94 -12.27 -2.46 8.73
CA ALA A 94 -11.65 -1.14 8.93
C ALA A 94 -10.56 -0.81 7.91
N ASP A 95 -10.79 0.22 7.14
CA ASP A 95 -10.03 0.81 6.02
C ASP A 95 -8.49 0.76 6.23
N ARG A 96 -7.89 -0.42 6.22
CA ARG A 96 -6.44 -0.58 6.36
C ARG A 96 -5.81 -0.18 5.05
N GLN A 97 -5.33 1.05 5.02
CA GLN A 97 -4.58 1.56 3.89
C GLN A 97 -3.39 0.64 3.61
N SER A 98 -3.26 0.15 2.40
CA SER A 98 -2.16 -0.72 1.98
C SER A 98 -1.53 -0.26 0.68
N VAL A 99 -0.27 -0.61 0.48
CA VAL A 99 0.47 -0.41 -0.75
C VAL A 99 1.28 -1.65 -1.06
N THR A 100 1.21 -2.09 -2.31
CA THR A 100 1.96 -3.25 -2.80
C THR A 100 2.96 -2.80 -3.84
N MET A 101 4.17 -3.33 -3.78
CA MET A 101 5.27 -3.01 -4.67
C MET A 101 5.99 -4.28 -5.14
N ALA A 102 6.49 -4.25 -6.37
CA ALA A 102 7.32 -5.32 -6.91
C ALA A 102 8.80 -5.04 -6.65
N ALA A 103 9.58 -6.11 -6.47
CA ALA A 103 11.02 -6.01 -6.42
C ALA A 103 11.56 -5.55 -7.79
N GLY A 104 12.44 -4.57 -7.77
CA GLY A 104 13.22 -4.14 -8.92
C GLY A 104 14.45 -5.01 -9.14
N ALA A 105 15.35 -4.57 -10.04
CA ALA A 105 16.63 -5.21 -10.26
C ALA A 105 17.41 -5.32 -8.92
N GLY A 106 17.99 -6.50 -8.67
CA GLY A 106 18.72 -6.78 -7.43
C GLY A 106 17.83 -7.09 -6.21
N GLY A 107 16.50 -7.26 -6.39
CA GLY A 107 15.58 -7.64 -5.32
C GLY A 107 15.21 -6.51 -4.35
N HIS A 108 15.52 -5.26 -4.70
CA HIS A 108 15.21 -4.08 -3.92
C HIS A 108 13.78 -3.60 -4.19
N PHE A 109 13.11 -3.14 -3.14
CA PHE A 109 11.76 -2.57 -3.24
C PHE A 109 11.86 -1.05 -3.28
N MET A 110 11.48 -0.47 -4.42
CA MET A 110 11.40 0.98 -4.61
C MET A 110 9.95 1.40 -4.64
N VAL A 111 9.64 2.52 -4.00
CA VAL A 111 8.27 3.05 -3.97
C VAL A 111 8.28 4.56 -4.13
N ASP A 112 7.36 5.06 -4.95
CA ASP A 112 7.12 6.49 -5.08
C ASP A 112 6.22 6.97 -3.94
N GLY A 113 6.54 8.12 -3.39
CA GLY A 113 5.82 8.72 -2.28
C GLY A 113 5.96 10.23 -2.23
N GLN A 114 5.55 10.80 -1.12
CA GLN A 114 5.65 12.23 -0.87
C GLN A 114 6.14 12.50 0.55
N ILE A 115 6.94 13.55 0.71
CA ILE A 115 7.28 14.16 2.00
C ILE A 115 6.70 15.57 1.98
N ASN A 116 5.85 15.91 2.97
CA ASN A 116 5.22 17.23 3.09
C ASN A 116 4.57 17.70 1.76
N GLY A 117 3.98 16.75 1.01
CA GLY A 117 3.38 16.98 -0.31
C GLY A 117 4.36 16.96 -1.49
N GLY A 118 5.66 17.02 -1.27
CA GLY A 118 6.67 16.95 -2.34
C GLY A 118 7.02 15.52 -2.74
N ALA A 119 7.00 15.22 -4.05
CA ALA A 119 7.27 13.87 -4.57
C ALA A 119 8.71 13.42 -4.31
N ILE A 120 8.88 12.17 -3.94
CA ILE A 120 10.18 11.53 -3.69
C ILE A 120 10.06 10.02 -3.96
N ARG A 121 11.18 9.39 -4.30
CA ARG A 121 11.28 7.93 -4.41
C ARG A 121 12.08 7.37 -3.25
N PHE A 122 11.54 6.31 -2.62
CA PHE A 122 12.17 5.63 -1.51
C PHE A 122 12.64 4.23 -1.90
N LEU A 123 13.75 3.83 -1.31
CA LEU A 123 14.14 2.43 -1.14
C LEU A 123 13.59 1.94 0.21
N VAL A 124 12.81 0.87 0.22
CA VAL A 124 12.37 0.24 1.48
C VAL A 124 13.56 -0.43 2.13
N ASP A 125 13.95 0.03 3.32
CA ASP A 125 15.13 -0.44 4.03
C ASP A 125 14.81 -0.77 5.50
N THR A 126 14.65 -2.06 5.79
CA THR A 126 14.41 -2.56 7.15
C THR A 126 15.65 -2.47 8.05
N GLY A 127 16.83 -2.27 7.48
CA GLY A 127 18.08 -2.04 8.21
C GLY A 127 18.26 -0.58 8.67
N ALA A 128 17.54 0.35 8.05
CA ALA A 128 17.59 1.75 8.46
C ALA A 128 16.72 2.00 9.69
N THR A 129 17.32 2.52 10.76
CA THR A 129 16.61 2.85 12.02
C THR A 129 15.55 3.92 11.81
N ALA A 130 15.82 4.90 10.96
CA ALA A 130 14.93 6.00 10.64
C ALA A 130 14.78 6.17 9.14
N VAL A 131 13.74 6.88 8.71
CA VAL A 131 13.68 7.42 7.35
C VAL A 131 14.91 8.28 7.14
N ALA A 132 15.66 8.01 6.07
CA ALA A 132 16.88 8.74 5.76
C ALA A 132 16.74 9.46 4.41
N ILE A 133 17.12 10.73 4.39
CA ILE A 133 16.93 11.60 3.23
C ILE A 133 18.29 12.18 2.82
N PRO A 134 18.70 12.07 1.54
CA PRO A 134 19.85 12.80 1.05
C PRO A 134 19.65 14.31 1.19
N ALA A 135 20.68 15.07 1.54
CA ALA A 135 20.58 16.52 1.65
C ALA A 135 20.12 17.20 0.34
N SER A 136 20.48 16.63 -0.82
CA SER A 136 19.99 17.10 -2.13
C SER A 136 18.46 17.04 -2.22
N GLU A 137 17.86 15.91 -1.77
CA GLU A 137 16.42 15.75 -1.75
C GLU A 137 15.75 16.64 -0.69
N ALA A 138 16.35 16.76 0.49
CA ALA A 138 15.88 17.67 1.53
C ALA A 138 15.82 19.13 1.03
N ASN A 139 16.88 19.58 0.33
CA ASN A 139 16.92 20.92 -0.28
C ASN A 139 15.84 21.06 -1.37
N ARG A 140 15.68 20.07 -2.26
CA ARG A 140 14.66 20.07 -3.31
C ARG A 140 13.23 20.14 -2.74
N LEU A 141 13.02 19.51 -1.61
CA LEU A 141 11.74 19.48 -0.89
C LEU A 141 11.56 20.65 0.08
N HIS A 142 12.49 21.61 0.10
CA HIS A 142 12.50 22.79 0.98
C HIS A 142 12.43 22.41 2.48
N ILE A 143 13.04 21.29 2.88
CA ILE A 143 13.17 20.88 4.27
C ILE A 143 14.37 21.60 4.86
N ASP A 144 14.12 22.51 5.81
CA ASP A 144 15.18 23.24 6.52
C ASP A 144 15.84 22.35 7.59
N TYR A 145 16.54 21.33 7.12
CA TYR A 145 17.09 20.29 7.98
C TYR A 145 18.19 20.78 8.94
N ARG A 146 18.87 21.89 8.60
CA ARG A 146 19.93 22.46 9.45
C ARG A 146 19.38 23.06 10.74
N LYS A 147 18.08 23.36 10.82
CA LYS A 147 17.37 23.67 12.07
C LYS A 147 17.08 22.45 12.92
N GLY A 148 17.24 21.25 12.37
CA GLY A 148 17.10 20.00 13.10
C GLY A 148 18.23 19.77 14.11
N ARG A 149 18.10 18.72 14.90
CA ARG A 149 19.10 18.36 15.89
C ARG A 149 20.31 17.70 15.21
N PRO A 150 21.52 18.26 15.28
CA PRO A 150 22.71 17.63 14.72
C PRO A 150 23.06 16.35 15.49
N GLY A 151 23.62 15.39 14.79
CA GLY A 151 24.05 14.11 15.33
C GLY A 151 24.92 13.34 14.34
N THR A 152 25.12 12.06 14.63
CA THR A 152 25.88 11.14 13.78
C THR A 152 25.05 9.89 13.55
N THR A 153 25.06 9.37 12.33
CA THR A 153 24.47 8.08 11.98
C THR A 153 25.51 7.13 11.45
N GLN A 154 25.33 5.84 11.67
CA GLN A 154 26.19 4.81 11.13
C GLN A 154 25.71 4.46 9.70
N THR A 155 26.61 4.54 8.74
CA THR A 155 26.38 4.13 7.35
C THR A 155 27.36 3.01 6.96
N ALA A 156 27.15 2.42 5.79
CA ALA A 156 28.10 1.43 5.25
C ALA A 156 29.53 2.03 5.05
N ALA A 157 29.64 3.34 4.88
CA ALA A 157 30.90 4.07 4.75
C ALA A 157 31.49 4.52 6.11
N GLY A 158 30.82 4.20 7.23
CA GLY A 158 31.21 4.60 8.57
C GLY A 158 30.31 5.67 9.19
N PRO A 159 30.71 6.24 10.35
CA PRO A 159 29.98 7.31 11.01
C PRO A 159 29.90 8.55 10.13
N THR A 160 28.69 9.08 9.93
CA THR A 160 28.44 10.22 9.04
C THR A 160 27.60 11.27 9.77
N PRO A 161 27.91 12.57 9.65
CA PRO A 161 27.08 13.63 10.19
C PRO A 161 25.68 13.59 9.61
N ALA A 162 24.68 13.80 10.46
CA ALA A 162 23.28 13.81 10.10
C ALA A 162 22.50 14.80 10.97
N TYR A 163 21.33 15.21 10.47
CA TYR A 163 20.40 16.07 11.21
C TYR A 163 19.10 15.32 11.44
N LEU A 164 18.71 15.18 12.70
CA LEU A 164 17.40 14.65 13.04
C LEU A 164 16.34 15.74 12.81
N VAL A 165 15.36 15.41 12.00
CA VAL A 165 14.24 16.30 11.66
C VAL A 165 12.91 15.59 11.91
N ARG A 166 11.85 16.37 12.04
CA ARG A 166 10.48 15.87 12.06
C ARG A 166 9.78 16.33 10.79
N LEU A 167 9.28 15.38 10.02
CA LEU A 167 8.51 15.63 8.82
C LEU A 167 7.02 15.75 9.19
N ASP A 168 6.31 16.70 8.59
CA ASP A 168 4.88 16.87 8.84
C ASP A 168 4.10 15.65 8.39
N SER A 169 4.43 15.12 7.19
CA SER A 169 3.83 13.89 6.70
C SER A 169 4.74 13.13 5.73
N ILE A 170 4.54 11.80 5.69
CA ILE A 170 5.01 10.94 4.60
C ILE A 170 3.78 10.21 4.05
N ARG A 171 3.62 10.28 2.72
CA ARG A 171 2.57 9.55 2.00
C ARG A 171 3.18 8.53 1.05
N ILE A 172 2.71 7.28 1.10
CA ILE A 172 3.07 6.19 0.20
C ILE A 172 1.76 5.56 -0.30
N GLY A 173 1.43 5.78 -1.58
CA GLY A 173 0.12 5.36 -2.11
C GLY A 173 -1.04 5.97 -1.31
N GLY A 174 -1.91 5.11 -0.77
CA GLY A 174 -3.01 5.52 0.12
C GLY A 174 -2.64 5.69 1.59
N ILE A 175 -1.41 5.34 1.99
CA ILE A 175 -0.95 5.43 3.38
C ILE A 175 -0.37 6.81 3.62
N GLU A 176 -0.89 7.54 4.62
CA GLU A 176 -0.30 8.79 5.07
C GLU A 176 -0.03 8.73 6.58
N LEU A 177 1.21 9.02 6.96
CA LEU A 177 1.65 9.09 8.34
C LEU A 177 2.09 10.50 8.69
N PRO A 178 1.48 11.14 9.69
CA PRO A 178 1.93 12.42 10.21
C PRO A 178 3.11 12.26 11.19
N ASN A 179 3.86 13.34 11.37
CA ASN A 179 4.89 13.48 12.39
C ASN A 179 5.92 12.34 12.37
N VAL A 180 6.55 12.12 11.22
CA VAL A 180 7.55 11.07 11.05
C VAL A 180 8.94 11.63 11.36
N GLU A 181 9.67 10.99 12.27
CA GLU A 181 11.08 11.32 12.50
C GLU A 181 11.93 10.80 11.34
N ALA A 182 12.84 11.63 10.87
CA ALA A 182 13.75 11.31 9.78
C ALA A 182 15.14 11.90 10.07
N ILE A 183 16.16 11.37 9.41
CA ILE A 183 17.50 11.94 9.39
C ILE A 183 17.82 12.45 7.99
N VAL A 184 18.46 13.60 7.93
CA VAL A 184 19.03 14.12 6.68
C VAL A 184 20.53 13.92 6.73
N ILE A 185 21.07 13.26 5.70
CA ILE A 185 22.47 12.88 5.58
C ILE A 185 23.09 13.72 4.46
N GLU A 186 24.17 14.47 4.79
CA GLU A 186 24.78 15.39 3.83
C GLU A 186 25.62 14.67 2.76
N GLN A 187 26.22 13.53 3.10
CA GLN A 187 27.12 12.79 2.19
C GLN A 187 26.90 11.28 2.31
N GLY A 188 27.15 10.56 1.21
CA GLY A 188 27.15 9.08 1.21
C GLY A 188 25.76 8.43 1.09
N LEU A 189 24.70 9.22 0.88
CA LEU A 189 23.35 8.71 0.61
C LEU A 189 22.85 9.28 -0.72
N ASN A 190 22.51 8.40 -1.67
CA ASN A 190 22.08 8.77 -3.03
C ASN A 190 20.58 8.56 -3.29
N VAL A 191 19.89 7.83 -2.41
CA VAL A 191 18.46 7.54 -2.50
C VAL A 191 17.84 7.64 -1.12
N ALA A 192 16.62 8.15 -1.03
CA ALA A 192 15.93 8.20 0.26
C ALA A 192 15.58 6.78 0.73
N LEU A 193 15.77 6.51 2.02
CA LEU A 193 15.44 5.23 2.64
C LEU A 193 14.14 5.34 3.42
N LEU A 194 13.22 4.41 3.17
CA LEU A 194 12.02 4.25 3.97
C LEU A 194 12.35 3.32 5.15
N GLY A 195 12.79 3.90 6.27
CA GLY A 195 13.29 3.19 7.43
C GLY A 195 12.24 2.94 8.52
N ASN A 196 12.70 2.42 9.65
CA ASN A 196 11.85 1.88 10.71
C ASN A 196 10.96 2.92 11.41
N THR A 197 11.29 4.22 11.40
CA THR A 197 10.36 5.25 11.91
C THR A 197 9.04 5.31 11.14
N PHE A 198 9.03 4.86 9.88
CA PHE A 198 7.82 4.62 9.09
C PHE A 198 7.38 3.16 9.16
N LEU A 199 8.28 2.20 8.91
CA LEU A 199 7.95 0.79 8.73
C LEU A 199 7.39 0.13 9.99
N ASN A 200 7.77 0.56 11.20
CA ASN A 200 7.21 0.03 12.45
C ASN A 200 5.70 0.30 12.63
N ARG A 201 5.16 1.26 11.88
CA ARG A 201 3.71 1.54 11.85
C ARG A 201 2.97 0.70 10.79
N MET A 202 3.70 -0.17 10.07
CA MET A 202 3.19 -1.03 9.01
C MET A 202 3.24 -2.49 9.43
N GLU A 203 2.30 -3.27 8.94
CA GLU A 203 2.44 -4.70 8.76
C GLU A 203 3.10 -4.91 7.40
N MET A 204 4.20 -5.66 7.36
CA MET A 204 4.93 -5.96 6.14
C MET A 204 4.75 -7.44 5.80
N ARG A 205 4.27 -7.71 4.59
CA ARG A 205 4.19 -9.05 4.04
C ARG A 205 5.00 -9.11 2.75
N ARG A 206 5.91 -10.05 2.68
CA ARG A 206 6.66 -10.34 1.45
C ARG A 206 6.22 -11.70 0.90
N ASP A 207 5.89 -11.72 -0.39
CA ASP A 207 5.56 -12.93 -1.13
C ASP A 207 6.36 -12.93 -2.43
N GLY A 208 7.43 -13.74 -2.46
CA GLY A 208 8.38 -13.78 -3.55
C GLY A 208 8.99 -12.41 -3.88
N ALA A 209 8.70 -11.93 -5.08
CA ALA A 209 9.13 -10.63 -5.59
C ALA A 209 8.18 -9.48 -5.25
N THR A 210 7.18 -9.70 -4.40
CA THR A 210 6.19 -8.70 -4.03
C THR A 210 6.26 -8.38 -2.54
N MET A 211 6.12 -7.10 -2.19
CA MET A 211 5.99 -6.64 -0.80
C MET A 211 4.73 -5.81 -0.65
N THR A 212 3.95 -6.11 0.38
CA THR A 212 2.78 -5.33 0.78
C THR A 212 3.03 -4.69 2.14
N LEU A 213 2.83 -3.38 2.21
CA LEU A 213 2.79 -2.62 3.45
C LEU A 213 1.35 -2.30 3.77
N THR A 214 0.90 -2.63 4.97
CA THR A 214 -0.46 -2.33 5.45
C THR A 214 -0.36 -1.51 6.72
N ARG A 215 -1.07 -0.39 6.80
CA ARG A 215 -1.08 0.45 7.99
C ARG A 215 -1.71 -0.30 9.16
N ARG A 216 -1.05 -0.29 10.33
CA ARG A 216 -1.53 -1.02 11.52
C ARG A 216 -2.65 -0.29 12.26
N TYR A 217 -2.60 1.07 12.33
CA TYR A 217 -3.56 1.93 13.05
C TYR A 217 -3.51 3.36 12.54
#